data_ff40ad46ba38dc0f40425e7aa435ad24
#
_entry.id   ff40ad46ba38dc0f40425e7aa435ad24
#
_cell.length_a   1.000
_cell.length_b   1.000
_cell.length_c   1.000
_cell.angle_alpha   90.00
_cell.angle_beta   90.00
_cell.angle_gamma   90.00
#
_symmetry.space_group_name_H-M   'P 1'
#
loop_
_entity.id
_entity.type
_entity.pdbx_description
1 polymer ?
#
loop_
_entity_poly.entity_id
_entity_poly.type
_entity_poly.pdbx_seq_one_letter_code
_entity_poly.pdbx_strand_id
1 'polypeptide(L)'
;MSFAGPECPCWAILLRGREITNLCRGSLALARQVGVQHSERIRTQLVDALPLPDELSLRQAALATGLLGPGMIGLTLGYSIFIVRGYMGPRLLSHECRHVYQYETSGSVAAFLPVYLQQIATVGYLNAPLEQDARACEIETA
;
A
#
# COMPACT_ATOMS: atom_id res chain seq x y z
N MET A 1 -5.40 1.23 21.81
CA MET A 1 -4.01 1.61 21.55
C MET A 1 -3.98 2.63 20.43
N SER A 2 -3.44 3.79 20.67
CA SER A 2 -3.48 4.89 19.71
C SER A 2 -2.22 4.86 18.84
N PHE A 3 -2.41 4.90 17.50
CA PHE A 3 -1.29 5.06 16.57
C PHE A 3 -0.69 6.45 16.62
N ALA A 4 -1.45 7.42 17.05
CA ALA A 4 -0.99 8.80 17.17
C ALA A 4 -0.27 9.06 18.48
N GLY A 5 -0.08 8.06 19.32
CA GLY A 5 0.62 8.20 20.58
C GLY A 5 2.11 8.39 20.43
N PRO A 6 2.77 8.91 21.47
CA PRO A 6 4.22 9.12 21.44
C PRO A 6 5.02 7.82 21.32
N GLU A 7 4.34 6.70 21.45
CA GLU A 7 4.98 5.38 21.37
C GLU A 7 5.24 4.91 19.93
N CYS A 8 4.71 5.63 18.94
CA CYS A 8 4.91 5.26 17.54
C CYS A 8 5.61 6.38 16.78
N PRO A 9 6.93 6.50 16.91
CA PRO A 9 7.68 7.56 16.24
C PRO A 9 7.82 7.37 14.73
N CYS A 10 7.27 6.28 14.18
CA CYS A 10 7.42 6.00 12.76
C CYS A 10 6.91 7.11 11.86
N TRP A 11 5.87 7.84 12.29
CA TRP A 11 5.36 8.97 11.51
C TRP A 11 6.43 10.06 11.38
N ALA A 12 7.13 10.37 12.48
CA ALA A 12 8.18 11.39 12.48
C ALA A 12 9.42 10.92 11.72
N ILE A 13 9.72 9.64 11.79
CA ILE A 13 10.86 9.06 11.06
C ILE A 13 10.59 9.08 9.56
N LEU A 14 9.38 8.69 9.15
CA LEU A 14 8.99 8.70 7.75
C LEU A 14 8.95 10.10 7.15
N LEU A 15 8.73 11.12 7.97
CA LEU A 15 8.72 12.51 7.52
C LEU A 15 10.12 13.07 7.21
N ARG A 16 11.19 12.39 7.62
CA ARG A 16 12.56 12.92 7.54
C ARG A 16 13.33 12.55 6.29
N GLY A 17 12.86 11.61 5.46
CA GLY A 17 13.71 11.23 4.37
C GLY A 17 13.16 10.23 3.38
N ARG A 18 14.00 9.88 2.43
CA ARG A 18 13.74 8.88 1.41
C ARG A 18 14.09 7.49 1.88
N GLU A 19 14.22 7.28 3.17
CA GLU A 19 14.70 6.01 3.69
C GLU A 19 13.58 4.97 3.69
N ILE A 20 13.93 3.75 3.31
CA ILE A 20 13.08 2.58 3.46
C ILE A 20 13.07 2.24 4.94
N THR A 21 11.90 2.25 5.55
CA THR A 21 11.76 2.01 6.98
C THR A 21 10.91 0.78 7.27
N ASN A 22 11.26 0.13 8.39
CA ASN A 22 10.43 -0.91 8.96
C ASN A 22 9.21 -0.27 9.63
N LEU A 23 8.13 -1.05 9.78
CA LEU A 23 7.00 -0.59 10.54
C LEU A 23 7.33 -0.56 12.04
N CYS A 24 6.85 0.46 12.73
CA CYS A 24 6.90 0.50 14.18
C CYS A 24 5.89 -0.49 14.78
N ARG A 25 5.94 -0.68 16.12
CA ARG A 25 5.07 -1.63 16.81
C ARG A 25 3.59 -1.41 16.52
N GLY A 26 3.12 -0.15 16.58
CA GLY A 26 1.72 0.17 16.31
C GLY A 26 1.31 -0.13 14.88
N SER A 27 2.18 0.16 13.92
CA SER A 27 1.92 -0.13 12.50
C SER A 27 1.99 -1.62 12.22
N LEU A 28 2.85 -2.37 12.91
CA LEU A 28 2.88 -3.84 12.82
C LEU A 28 1.55 -4.44 13.29
N ALA A 29 1.00 -3.91 14.40
CA ALA A 29 -0.29 -4.36 14.90
C ALA A 29 -1.41 -4.08 13.89
N LEU A 30 -1.37 -2.91 13.25
CA LEU A 30 -2.32 -2.54 12.20
C LEU A 30 -2.25 -3.52 11.03
N ALA A 31 -1.05 -3.84 10.57
CA ALA A 31 -0.84 -4.78 9.47
C ALA A 31 -1.41 -6.16 9.80
N ARG A 32 -1.15 -6.64 11.01
CA ARG A 32 -1.70 -7.93 11.46
C ARG A 32 -3.21 -7.91 11.53
N GLN A 33 -3.80 -6.80 11.94
CA GLN A 33 -5.24 -6.65 12.06
C GLN A 33 -5.94 -6.81 10.72
N VAL A 34 -5.31 -6.38 9.62
CA VAL A 34 -5.87 -6.54 8.29
C VAL A 34 -5.46 -7.86 7.62
N GLY A 35 -4.78 -8.74 8.32
CA GLY A 35 -4.53 -10.11 7.89
C GLY A 35 -3.10 -10.44 7.47
N VAL A 36 -2.18 -9.50 7.48
CA VAL A 36 -0.79 -9.75 7.06
C VAL A 36 -0.13 -10.73 8.02
N GLN A 37 0.45 -11.80 7.48
CA GLN A 37 1.10 -12.84 8.27
C GLN A 37 2.56 -12.49 8.59
N HIS A 38 3.27 -11.91 7.63
CA HIS A 38 4.69 -11.56 7.76
C HIS A 38 4.88 -10.05 7.80
N SER A 39 4.21 -9.39 8.74
CA SER A 39 4.23 -7.92 8.86
C SER A 39 5.65 -7.36 9.07
N GLU A 40 6.55 -8.15 9.66
CA GLU A 40 7.94 -7.76 9.87
C GLU A 40 8.72 -7.58 8.56
N ARG A 41 8.21 -8.11 7.46
CA ARG A 41 8.83 -7.95 6.14
C ARG A 41 8.43 -6.66 5.44
N ILE A 42 7.40 -5.98 5.92
CA ILE A 42 6.91 -4.76 5.28
C ILE A 42 7.96 -3.65 5.40
N ARG A 43 8.20 -2.98 4.29
CA ARG A 43 9.05 -1.79 4.22
C ARG A 43 8.22 -0.66 3.63
N THR A 44 8.28 0.50 4.26
CA THR A 44 7.57 1.68 3.78
C THR A 44 8.55 2.73 3.32
N GLN A 45 8.14 3.48 2.30
CA GLN A 45 8.94 4.59 1.77
C GLN A 45 8.03 5.75 1.44
N LEU A 46 8.38 6.94 1.96
CA LEU A 46 7.75 8.18 1.53
C LEU A 46 8.39 8.66 0.24
N VAL A 47 7.56 9.01 -0.72
CA VAL A 47 8.02 9.46 -2.03
C VAL A 47 7.29 10.74 -2.42
N ASP A 48 7.89 11.53 -3.31
CA ASP A 48 7.25 12.72 -3.84
C ASP A 48 6.24 12.35 -4.94
N ALA A 49 6.52 11.27 -5.66
CA ALA A 49 5.62 10.69 -6.66
C ALA A 49 5.78 9.18 -6.65
N LEU A 50 4.69 8.47 -6.95
CA LEU A 50 4.74 7.01 -7.01
C LEU A 50 5.61 6.53 -8.17
N PRO A 51 6.40 5.44 -7.97
CA PRO A 51 7.24 4.91 -9.04
C PRO A 51 6.41 4.29 -10.16
N LEU A 52 6.81 4.54 -11.40
CA LEU A 52 6.24 3.88 -12.57
C LEU A 52 7.08 2.64 -12.89
N PRO A 53 6.45 1.57 -13.40
CA PRO A 53 7.21 0.40 -13.86
C PRO A 53 8.18 0.78 -14.98
N ASP A 54 9.37 0.17 -14.99
CA ASP A 54 10.36 0.40 -16.05
C ASP A 54 9.95 -0.30 -17.33
N GLU A 55 9.26 -1.42 -17.22
CA GLU A 55 8.78 -2.17 -18.37
C GLU A 55 7.67 -1.38 -19.06
N LEU A 56 7.84 -1.15 -20.39
CA LEU A 56 7.00 -0.22 -21.14
C LEU A 56 5.51 -0.61 -21.16
N SER A 57 5.21 -1.90 -21.37
CA SER A 57 3.81 -2.33 -21.44
C SER A 57 3.10 -2.23 -20.09
N LEU A 58 3.79 -2.51 -18.99
CA LEU A 58 3.24 -2.34 -17.64
C LEU A 58 3.03 -0.85 -17.33
N ARG A 59 3.96 0.00 -17.73
CA ARG A 59 3.83 1.45 -17.55
C ARG A 59 2.62 1.98 -18.32
N GLN A 60 2.46 1.58 -19.57
CA GLN A 60 1.33 1.99 -20.40
C GLN A 60 0.00 1.49 -19.80
N ALA A 61 -0.04 0.25 -19.33
CA ALA A 61 -1.24 -0.30 -18.70
C ALA A 61 -1.59 0.46 -17.41
N ALA A 62 -0.60 0.78 -16.59
CA ALA A 62 -0.81 1.53 -15.37
C ALA A 62 -1.36 2.93 -15.65
N LEU A 63 -0.80 3.62 -16.63
CA LEU A 63 -1.27 4.96 -17.02
C LEU A 63 -2.67 4.91 -17.65
N ALA A 64 -2.92 3.92 -18.50
CA ALA A 64 -4.21 3.78 -19.20
C ALA A 64 -5.34 3.44 -18.22
N THR A 65 -5.07 2.65 -17.18
CA THR A 65 -6.06 2.29 -16.17
C THR A 65 -6.23 3.34 -15.07
N GLY A 66 -5.39 4.38 -15.06
CA GLY A 66 -5.37 5.39 -14.01
C GLY A 66 -4.74 4.93 -12.71
N LEU A 67 -4.13 3.74 -12.70
CA LEU A 67 -3.56 3.15 -11.48
C LEU A 67 -2.49 4.02 -10.84
N LEU A 68 -1.69 4.70 -11.64
CA LEU A 68 -0.62 5.59 -11.16
C LEU A 68 -0.89 7.04 -11.59
N GLY A 69 -2.17 7.40 -11.74
CA GLY A 69 -2.58 8.75 -12.09
C GLY A 69 -2.40 9.74 -10.94
N PRO A 70 -2.69 11.04 -11.20
CA PRO A 70 -2.43 12.11 -10.22
C PRO A 70 -3.15 11.97 -8.89
N GLY A 71 -4.23 11.22 -8.83
CA GLY A 71 -4.98 11.01 -7.59
C GLY A 71 -4.48 9.87 -6.73
N MET A 72 -3.48 9.12 -7.17
CA MET A 72 -2.97 7.98 -6.43
C MET A 72 -1.96 8.43 -5.39
N ILE A 73 -2.16 8.02 -4.14
CA ILE A 73 -1.34 8.45 -3.00
C ILE A 73 -0.59 7.30 -2.33
N GLY A 74 -0.86 6.07 -2.72
CA GLY A 74 -0.18 4.89 -2.19
C GLY A 74 -0.07 3.79 -3.24
N LEU A 75 0.96 2.96 -3.08
CA LEU A 75 1.21 1.82 -3.96
C LEU A 75 1.89 0.71 -3.17
N THR A 76 1.39 -0.51 -3.29
CA THR A 76 1.99 -1.69 -2.68
C THR A 76 2.51 -2.62 -3.76
N LEU A 77 3.77 -3.03 -3.61
CA LEU A 77 4.40 -4.04 -4.45
C LEU A 77 5.02 -5.10 -3.53
N GLY A 78 4.32 -6.23 -3.37
CA GLY A 78 4.75 -7.27 -2.44
C GLY A 78 4.75 -6.76 -1.01
N TYR A 79 5.92 -6.70 -0.38
CA TYR A 79 6.10 -6.16 0.97
C TYR A 79 6.56 -4.71 0.98
N SER A 80 6.67 -4.08 -0.18
CA SER A 80 7.08 -2.67 -0.28
C SER A 80 5.85 -1.78 -0.43
N ILE A 81 5.73 -0.80 0.44
CA ILE A 81 4.65 0.19 0.42
C ILE A 81 5.25 1.56 0.15
N PHE A 82 4.78 2.20 -0.91
CA PHE A 82 5.15 3.57 -1.26
C PHE A 82 3.99 4.49 -0.93
N ILE A 83 4.27 5.57 -0.21
CA ILE A 83 3.24 6.54 0.16
C ILE A 83 3.72 7.93 -0.21
N VAL A 84 2.87 8.69 -0.88
CA VAL A 84 3.19 10.08 -1.24
C VAL A 84 3.26 10.93 0.03
N ARG A 85 4.28 11.79 0.12
CA ARG A 85 4.48 12.66 1.28
C ARG A 85 3.23 13.45 1.60
N GLY A 86 2.92 13.51 2.89
CA GLY A 86 1.75 14.23 3.40
C GLY A 86 0.51 13.37 3.55
N TYR A 87 0.52 12.14 3.05
CA TYR A 87 -0.66 11.26 3.08
C TYR A 87 -0.51 10.06 4.02
N MET A 88 0.61 9.96 4.75
CA MET A 88 0.80 8.85 5.70
C MET A 88 -0.19 8.97 6.86
N GLY A 89 -0.91 7.90 7.13
CA GLY A 89 -1.86 7.81 8.22
C GLY A 89 -2.44 6.41 8.35
N PRO A 90 -3.19 6.14 9.42
CA PRO A 90 -3.73 4.78 9.67
C PRO A 90 -4.63 4.28 8.55
N ARG A 91 -5.47 5.14 8.01
CA ARG A 91 -6.41 4.77 6.94
C ARG A 91 -5.69 4.29 5.70
N LEU A 92 -4.74 5.07 5.20
CA LEU A 92 -3.98 4.70 4.00
C LEU A 92 -3.07 3.51 4.28
N LEU A 93 -2.39 3.50 5.42
CA LEU A 93 -1.49 2.40 5.75
C LEU A 93 -2.24 1.07 5.87
N SER A 94 -3.41 1.06 6.51
CA SER A 94 -4.22 -0.16 6.61
C SER A 94 -4.70 -0.63 5.24
N HIS A 95 -5.07 0.29 4.36
CA HIS A 95 -5.43 -0.01 2.98
C HIS A 95 -4.27 -0.70 2.25
N GLU A 96 -3.08 -0.10 2.31
CA GLU A 96 -1.90 -0.66 1.64
C GLU A 96 -1.45 -1.98 2.29
N CYS A 97 -1.56 -2.10 3.60
CA CYS A 97 -1.28 -3.38 4.28
C CYS A 97 -2.24 -4.49 3.85
N ARG A 98 -3.51 -4.16 3.56
CA ARG A 98 -4.43 -5.16 3.03
C ARG A 98 -3.98 -5.65 1.66
N HIS A 99 -3.40 -4.79 0.83
CA HIS A 99 -2.77 -5.23 -0.42
C HIS A 99 -1.59 -6.18 -0.14
N VAL A 100 -0.80 -5.94 0.89
CA VAL A 100 0.26 -6.89 1.28
C VAL A 100 -0.33 -8.26 1.58
N TYR A 101 -1.42 -8.31 2.33
CA TYR A 101 -2.15 -9.57 2.58
C TYR A 101 -2.57 -10.24 1.27
N GLN A 102 -3.08 -9.46 0.33
CA GLN A 102 -3.49 -9.99 -0.98
C GLN A 102 -2.30 -10.57 -1.75
N TYR A 103 -1.15 -9.92 -1.71
CA TYR A 103 0.09 -10.46 -2.27
C TYR A 103 0.50 -11.77 -1.61
N GLU A 104 0.43 -11.83 -0.27
CA GLU A 104 0.73 -13.06 0.46
C GLU A 104 -0.18 -14.21 0.03
N THR A 105 -1.48 -13.93 -0.10
CA THR A 105 -2.46 -14.91 -0.51
C THR A 105 -2.22 -15.39 -1.95
N SER A 106 -1.83 -14.49 -2.83
CA SER A 106 -1.53 -14.82 -4.23
C SER A 106 -0.21 -15.56 -4.41
N GLY A 107 0.70 -15.42 -3.47
CA GLY A 107 1.99 -16.11 -3.46
C GLY A 107 3.15 -15.33 -4.05
N SER A 108 2.91 -14.41 -4.98
CA SER A 108 3.98 -13.61 -5.59
C SER A 108 3.41 -12.35 -6.25
N VAL A 109 4.28 -11.40 -6.53
CA VAL A 109 3.94 -10.22 -7.32
C VAL A 109 3.49 -10.63 -8.72
N ALA A 110 4.18 -11.58 -9.33
CA ALA A 110 3.86 -12.07 -10.68
C ALA A 110 2.48 -12.73 -10.74
N ALA A 111 2.02 -13.36 -9.65
CA ALA A 111 0.69 -13.96 -9.59
C ALA A 111 -0.40 -12.92 -9.32
N PHE A 112 -0.09 -11.90 -8.53
CA PHE A 112 -1.06 -10.88 -8.12
C PHE A 112 -1.34 -9.85 -9.21
N LEU A 113 -0.30 -9.26 -9.79
CA LEU A 113 -0.44 -8.10 -10.68
C LEU A 113 -1.35 -8.34 -11.88
N PRO A 114 -1.25 -9.47 -12.61
CA PRO A 114 -2.14 -9.69 -13.75
C PRO A 114 -3.61 -9.71 -13.35
N VAL A 115 -3.95 -10.32 -12.21
CA VAL A 115 -5.33 -10.38 -11.71
C VAL A 115 -5.81 -8.98 -11.33
N TYR A 116 -4.98 -8.23 -10.61
CA TYR A 116 -5.29 -6.87 -10.19
C TYR A 116 -5.52 -5.94 -11.38
N LEU A 117 -4.60 -5.95 -12.35
CA LEU A 117 -4.73 -5.12 -13.53
C LEU A 117 -5.94 -5.52 -14.40
N GLN A 118 -6.24 -6.82 -14.47
CA GLN A 118 -7.42 -7.31 -15.18
C GLN A 118 -8.70 -6.76 -14.56
N GLN A 119 -8.79 -6.76 -13.23
CA GLN A 119 -9.95 -6.21 -12.54
C GLN A 119 -10.11 -4.70 -12.84
N ILE A 120 -9.02 -3.95 -12.76
CA ILE A 120 -9.06 -2.50 -13.03
C ILE A 120 -9.47 -2.24 -14.48
N ALA A 121 -8.92 -2.99 -15.43
CA ALA A 121 -9.24 -2.85 -16.85
C ALA A 121 -10.71 -3.20 -17.15
N THR A 122 -11.28 -4.14 -16.41
CA THR A 122 -12.64 -4.65 -16.65
C THR A 122 -13.72 -3.77 -16.00
N VAL A 123 -13.53 -3.40 -14.73
CA VAL A 123 -14.58 -2.72 -13.94
C VAL A 123 -14.14 -1.37 -13.39
N GLY A 124 -12.91 -0.94 -13.64
CA GLY A 124 -12.35 0.31 -13.13
C GLY A 124 -11.79 0.17 -11.72
N TYR A 125 -10.98 1.15 -11.33
CA TYR A 125 -10.29 1.16 -10.03
C TYR A 125 -11.28 1.09 -8.86
N LEU A 126 -12.34 1.90 -8.89
CA LEU A 126 -13.29 1.97 -7.78
C LEU A 126 -14.06 0.66 -7.58
N ASN A 127 -14.32 -0.06 -8.65
CA ASN A 127 -15.13 -1.29 -8.61
C ASN A 127 -14.29 -2.56 -8.60
N ALA A 128 -12.98 -2.45 -8.71
CA ALA A 128 -12.10 -3.62 -8.67
C ALA A 128 -12.25 -4.34 -7.33
N PRO A 129 -12.55 -5.65 -7.33
CA PRO A 129 -12.79 -6.38 -6.07
C PRO A 129 -11.63 -6.30 -5.09
N LEU A 130 -10.38 -6.32 -5.56
CA LEU A 130 -9.22 -6.21 -4.68
C LEU A 130 -9.12 -4.81 -4.04
N GLU A 131 -9.51 -3.76 -4.76
CA GLU A 131 -9.58 -2.41 -4.20
C GLU A 131 -10.73 -2.26 -3.22
N GLN A 132 -11.87 -2.85 -3.52
CA GLN A 132 -13.00 -2.84 -2.60
C GLN A 132 -12.68 -3.55 -1.30
N ASP A 133 -11.98 -4.68 -1.36
CA ASP A 133 -11.52 -5.39 -0.18
C ASP A 133 -10.55 -4.54 0.65
N ALA A 134 -9.60 -3.88 0.00
CA ALA A 134 -8.66 -3.00 0.70
C ALA A 134 -9.37 -1.84 1.39
N ARG A 135 -10.34 -1.22 0.71
CA ARG A 135 -11.14 -0.13 1.31
C ARG A 135 -11.97 -0.61 2.50
N ALA A 136 -12.53 -1.81 2.42
CA ALA A 136 -13.32 -2.37 3.52
C ALA A 136 -12.48 -2.64 4.76
N CYS A 137 -11.17 -2.81 4.61
CA CYS A 137 -10.24 -3.05 5.71
C CYS A 137 -9.58 -1.78 6.25
N GLU A 138 -9.91 -0.60 5.71
CA GLU A 138 -9.34 0.66 6.18
C GLU A 138 -9.69 0.92 7.64
N ILE A 139 -8.69 1.34 8.41
CA ILE A 139 -8.83 1.68 9.82
C ILE A 139 -8.52 3.17 9.95
N GLU A 140 -9.52 3.97 10.28
CA GLU A 140 -9.38 5.44 10.33
C GLU A 140 -8.70 5.90 11.61
N THR A 141 -8.99 5.21 12.70
CA THR A 141 -8.39 5.52 14.00
C THR A 141 -7.86 4.25 14.62
N ALA A 142 -6.80 4.41 15.31
CA ALA A 142 -6.21 3.30 16.04
C ALA A 142 -6.17 3.60 17.53
#